data_d8682137210b109adcfd6dc9fb8d3b1d
#
_entry.id   d8682137210b109adcfd6dc9fb8d3b1d
#
_cell.length_a   1.000
_cell.length_b   1.000
_cell.length_c   1.000
_cell.angle_alpha   90.00
_cell.angle_beta   90.00
_cell.angle_gamma   90.00
#
_symmetry.space_group_name_H-M   'P 1'
#
loop_
_entity.id
_entity.type
_entity.pdbx_description
1 polymer ?
#
loop_
_entity_poly.entity_id
_entity_poly.type
_entity_poly.pdbx_seq_one_letter_code
_entity_poly.pdbx_strand_id
1 'polypeptide(L)'
;MQTPKREFLDHAMTERVCRRVEAGRGERNRRWLACWLGILLPFAWLWFCLIDNLSVEWASNPQYGYGWVVPVLCVGLICRRWNTLRAASSSGLDGRRPLSGKGGMVIVGAFILLALLYLPTRLIEGATPEWRIIQWSLGFETVGLTLCAIYLACGPLCLKRCLFPICFILIAIPWPTLIEAPVIQSLTRVNSRVVIELLSWLGIPAVQHGNLIEVNTGTIGIDEACSGMRSFQTSLMISLFFGEFYDMGRLRRLLLVPAGFILAMLLNVCRMSFLSIVAAKKGVAAIAQYHDPAGIMITLACTAGLWGLAALFNHGRIPAPGFLSPVEGRNEEVKNSKLRLPLLRRLGFALLLWLATVDAGAELWYRSLESHLAPGPKWSVVFPADNPTFKIVPISADTKNLLRFDEGKQGAWIDSDGSRWQAFYFNWRPGRVAGYLAKRHTPEICLPATGRELLSGPKLTLMNVKDVALPMRSYVFGTEGGPIYVFQCRWEGGAARNAYVEEESSRFNLIRGIWAGRGKKGQKVLEIVIARVNRPEQAEAAVARQLEKLVVVEEQ
;
A
#
# COMPACT_ATOMS: atom_id res chain seq x y z
N MET A 1 -27.46 74.36 -33.20
CA MET A 1 -27.00 73.21 -33.99
C MET A 1 -25.59 72.84 -33.51
N GLN A 2 -25.50 72.07 -32.43
CA GLN A 2 -24.23 71.55 -31.94
C GLN A 2 -24.20 70.01 -32.15
N THR A 3 -23.19 69.60 -32.74
CA THR A 3 -22.84 68.51 -33.62
C THR A 3 -22.84 67.11 -32.99
N PRO A 4 -23.40 66.06 -33.63
CA PRO A 4 -23.36 64.65 -33.21
C PRO A 4 -21.98 63.99 -33.26
N LYS A 5 -20.93 64.71 -33.63
CA LYS A 5 -19.55 64.18 -33.76
C LYS A 5 -18.81 64.00 -32.40
N ARG A 6 -19.24 64.71 -31.33
CA ARG A 6 -18.58 64.56 -30.03
C ARG A 6 -19.05 63.30 -29.26
N GLU A 7 -20.30 62.96 -29.33
CA GLU A 7 -20.80 61.73 -28.67
C GLU A 7 -20.28 60.45 -29.28
N PHE A 8 -20.06 60.42 -30.62
CA PHE A 8 -19.47 59.26 -31.32
C PHE A 8 -18.00 59.01 -30.98
N LEU A 9 -17.24 60.09 -30.75
CA LEU A 9 -15.85 60.03 -30.34
C LEU A 9 -15.68 59.58 -28.89
N ASP A 10 -16.54 60.01 -28.00
CA ASP A 10 -16.54 59.59 -26.59
C ASP A 10 -16.97 58.14 -26.43
N HIS A 11 -17.93 57.67 -27.24
CA HIS A 11 -18.36 56.24 -27.20
C HIS A 11 -17.24 55.33 -27.73
N ALA A 12 -16.58 55.70 -28.82
CA ALA A 12 -15.46 54.94 -29.37
C ALA A 12 -14.19 54.94 -28.48
N MET A 13 -13.97 56.02 -27.72
CA MET A 13 -12.89 56.10 -26.74
C MET A 13 -13.19 55.24 -25.51
N THR A 14 -14.43 55.26 -25.02
CA THR A 14 -14.90 54.43 -23.89
C THR A 14 -14.82 52.93 -24.22
N GLU A 15 -15.25 52.53 -25.41
CA GLU A 15 -15.08 51.12 -25.87
C GLU A 15 -13.63 50.67 -26.00
N ARG A 16 -12.74 51.51 -26.49
CA ARG A 16 -11.30 51.20 -26.57
C ARG A 16 -10.66 51.08 -25.17
N VAL A 17 -11.08 51.92 -24.22
CA VAL A 17 -10.61 51.86 -22.83
C VAL A 17 -11.14 50.59 -22.16
N CYS A 18 -12.45 50.26 -22.32
CA CYS A 18 -13.02 49.01 -21.80
C CYS A 18 -12.31 47.77 -22.37
N ARG A 19 -12.10 47.68 -23.68
CA ARG A 19 -11.39 46.57 -24.31
C ARG A 19 -9.93 46.45 -23.84
N ARG A 20 -9.22 47.57 -23.58
CA ARG A 20 -7.87 47.56 -22.99
C ARG A 20 -7.89 47.11 -21.54
N VAL A 21 -8.88 47.49 -20.75
CA VAL A 21 -9.04 47.06 -19.34
C VAL A 21 -9.39 45.58 -19.29
N GLU A 22 -10.26 45.09 -20.15
CA GLU A 22 -10.61 43.65 -20.23
C GLU A 22 -9.45 42.80 -20.74
N ALA A 23 -8.72 43.24 -21.77
CA ALA A 23 -7.51 42.56 -22.24
C ALA A 23 -6.41 42.53 -21.15
N GLY A 24 -6.19 43.63 -20.44
CA GLY A 24 -5.26 43.70 -19.30
C GLY A 24 -5.69 42.84 -18.12
N ARG A 25 -7.00 42.68 -17.90
CA ARG A 25 -7.56 41.77 -16.88
C ARG A 25 -7.36 40.30 -17.27
N GLY A 26 -7.59 39.95 -18.52
CA GLY A 26 -7.36 38.60 -19.07
C GLY A 26 -5.89 38.19 -19.01
N GLU A 27 -4.97 39.09 -19.40
CA GLU A 27 -3.54 38.83 -19.36
C GLU A 27 -3.00 38.72 -17.91
N ARG A 28 -3.51 39.54 -17.00
CA ARG A 28 -3.19 39.46 -15.57
C ARG A 28 -3.70 38.16 -14.94
N ASN A 29 -4.89 37.71 -15.29
CA ASN A 29 -5.44 36.42 -14.84
C ASN A 29 -4.65 35.24 -15.39
N ARG A 30 -4.24 35.27 -16.68
CA ARG A 30 -3.38 34.22 -17.27
C ARG A 30 -2.01 34.18 -16.61
N ARG A 31 -1.38 35.31 -16.34
CA ARG A 31 -0.08 35.37 -15.64
C ARG A 31 -0.23 34.90 -14.18
N TRP A 32 -1.30 35.23 -13.52
CA TRP A 32 -1.62 34.76 -12.15
C TRP A 32 -1.83 33.24 -12.12
N LEU A 33 -2.63 32.69 -13.04
CA LEU A 33 -2.82 31.24 -13.19
C LEU A 33 -1.50 30.51 -13.49
N ALA A 34 -0.71 31.02 -14.42
CA ALA A 34 0.59 30.43 -14.77
C ALA A 34 1.58 30.43 -13.58
N CYS A 35 1.54 31.47 -12.72
CA CYS A 35 2.35 31.50 -11.51
C CYS A 35 1.96 30.41 -10.50
N TRP A 36 0.65 30.21 -10.29
CA TRP A 36 0.18 29.20 -9.36
C TRP A 36 0.35 27.78 -9.90
N LEU A 37 0.14 27.56 -11.20
CA LEU A 37 0.42 26.28 -11.84
C LEU A 37 1.88 25.87 -11.68
N GLY A 38 2.83 26.80 -11.88
CA GLY A 38 4.26 26.50 -11.70
C GLY A 38 4.66 26.16 -10.26
N ILE A 39 3.87 26.59 -9.27
CA ILE A 39 4.11 26.25 -7.85
C ILE A 39 3.39 24.96 -7.47
N LEU A 40 2.16 24.74 -7.91
CA LEU A 40 1.33 23.62 -7.49
C LEU A 40 1.62 22.33 -8.25
N LEU A 41 2.02 22.41 -9.51
CA LEU A 41 2.21 21.26 -10.40
C LEU A 41 3.24 20.24 -9.85
N PRO A 42 4.45 20.63 -9.38
CA PRO A 42 5.40 19.67 -8.82
C PRO A 42 4.86 18.94 -7.59
N PHE A 43 4.08 19.63 -6.74
CA PHE A 43 3.45 18.98 -5.58
C PHE A 43 2.30 18.07 -5.99
N ALA A 44 1.48 18.48 -6.95
CA ALA A 44 0.43 17.62 -7.51
C ALA A 44 1.04 16.34 -8.09
N TRP A 45 2.20 16.44 -8.77
CA TRP A 45 2.94 15.30 -9.29
C TRP A 45 3.46 14.38 -8.17
N LEU A 46 4.11 14.94 -7.14
CA LEU A 46 4.61 14.17 -5.98
C LEU A 46 3.48 13.43 -5.26
N TRP A 47 2.36 14.13 -4.99
CA TRP A 47 1.19 13.51 -4.36
C TRP A 47 0.55 12.45 -5.24
N PHE A 48 0.50 12.68 -6.57
CA PHE A 48 0.04 11.68 -7.52
C PHE A 48 0.92 10.43 -7.48
N CYS A 49 2.25 10.58 -7.57
CA CYS A 49 3.18 9.46 -7.48
C CYS A 49 3.05 8.68 -6.16
N LEU A 50 2.91 9.38 -5.04
CA LEU A 50 2.71 8.75 -3.73
C LEU A 50 1.39 7.97 -3.69
N ILE A 51 0.26 8.58 -4.08
CA ILE A 51 -1.05 7.93 -4.05
C ILE A 51 -1.10 6.76 -5.03
N ASP A 52 -0.54 6.91 -6.23
CA ASP A 52 -0.48 5.86 -7.23
C ASP A 52 0.33 4.64 -6.73
N ASN A 53 1.48 4.88 -6.08
CA ASN A 53 2.26 3.81 -5.46
C ASN A 53 1.49 3.11 -4.32
N LEU A 54 0.88 3.87 -3.42
CA LEU A 54 0.14 3.32 -2.27
C LEU A 54 -1.18 2.65 -2.68
N SER A 55 -1.81 3.11 -3.76
CA SER A 55 -3.08 2.58 -4.26
C SER A 55 -3.01 1.08 -4.58
N VAL A 56 -1.85 0.61 -4.99
CA VAL A 56 -1.58 -0.81 -5.24
C VAL A 56 -1.81 -1.64 -3.98
N GLU A 57 -1.23 -1.23 -2.86
CA GLU A 57 -1.38 -1.92 -1.58
C GLU A 57 -2.81 -1.77 -1.03
N TRP A 58 -3.39 -0.57 -1.12
CA TRP A 58 -4.77 -0.33 -0.66
C TRP A 58 -5.81 -1.14 -1.44
N ALA A 59 -5.56 -1.42 -2.72
CA ALA A 59 -6.44 -2.24 -3.56
C ALA A 59 -6.20 -3.74 -3.38
N SER A 60 -4.94 -4.17 -3.18
CA SER A 60 -4.57 -5.59 -3.16
C SER A 60 -4.58 -6.20 -1.76
N ASN A 61 -4.39 -5.39 -0.71
CA ASN A 61 -4.35 -5.83 0.68
C ASN A 61 -5.56 -5.32 1.46
N PRO A 62 -6.53 -6.18 1.81
CA PRO A 62 -7.73 -5.77 2.57
C PRO A 62 -7.41 -5.08 3.90
N GLN A 63 -6.26 -5.35 4.50
CA GLN A 63 -5.81 -4.73 5.74
C GLN A 63 -5.62 -3.21 5.57
N TYR A 64 -5.13 -2.76 4.40
CA TYR A 64 -4.85 -1.36 4.09
C TYR A 64 -5.95 -0.66 3.30
N GLY A 65 -7.10 -1.30 3.09
CA GLY A 65 -8.23 -0.72 2.35
C GLY A 65 -8.72 0.63 2.88
N TYR A 66 -8.50 0.93 4.16
CA TYR A 66 -8.80 2.25 4.75
C TYR A 66 -7.95 3.38 4.16
N GLY A 67 -6.83 3.07 3.52
CA GLY A 67 -5.93 4.04 2.89
C GLY A 67 -6.62 4.90 1.84
N TRP A 68 -7.64 4.40 1.14
CA TRP A 68 -8.43 5.17 0.18
C TRP A 68 -9.17 6.37 0.80
N VAL A 69 -9.54 6.28 2.07
CA VAL A 69 -10.28 7.33 2.77
C VAL A 69 -9.34 8.43 3.29
N VAL A 70 -8.08 8.09 3.60
CA VAL A 70 -7.13 9.02 4.24
C VAL A 70 -6.85 10.29 3.43
N PRO A 71 -6.61 10.25 2.10
CA PRO A 71 -6.44 11.48 1.31
C PRO A 71 -7.66 12.42 1.40
N VAL A 72 -8.87 11.85 1.40
CA VAL A 72 -10.12 12.63 1.53
C VAL A 72 -10.20 13.30 2.90
N LEU A 73 -9.85 12.57 3.96
CA LEU A 73 -9.80 13.12 5.31
C LEU A 73 -8.73 14.22 5.45
N CYS A 74 -7.56 14.08 4.83
CA CYS A 74 -6.53 15.13 4.77
C CYS A 74 -7.09 16.41 4.17
N VAL A 75 -7.75 16.31 3.01
CA VAL A 75 -8.39 17.46 2.34
C VAL A 75 -9.49 18.05 3.23
N GLY A 76 -10.33 17.22 3.84
CA GLY A 76 -11.38 17.67 4.77
C GLY A 76 -10.82 18.46 5.96
N LEU A 77 -9.72 18.01 6.57
CA LEU A 77 -9.06 18.72 7.64
C LEU A 77 -8.44 20.05 7.19
N ILE A 78 -7.87 20.12 5.99
CA ILE A 78 -7.35 21.36 5.40
C ILE A 78 -8.50 22.34 5.13
N CYS A 79 -9.56 21.87 4.48
CA CYS A 79 -10.75 22.69 4.18
C CYS A 79 -11.38 23.26 5.46
N ARG A 80 -11.51 22.45 6.50
CA ARG A 80 -12.02 22.91 7.80
C ARG A 80 -11.19 24.06 8.39
N ARG A 81 -9.88 24.06 8.19
CA ARG A 81 -8.97 25.09 8.67
C ARG A 81 -8.76 26.24 7.70
N TRP A 82 -9.46 26.23 6.55
CA TRP A 82 -9.20 27.17 5.46
C TRP A 82 -9.25 28.63 5.91
N ASN A 83 -10.26 29.03 6.68
CA ASN A 83 -10.41 30.39 7.17
C ASN A 83 -9.28 30.81 8.12
N THR A 84 -8.88 29.89 9.00
CA THR A 84 -7.76 30.13 9.94
C THR A 84 -6.40 30.13 9.22
N LEU A 85 -6.25 29.33 8.15
CA LEU A 85 -5.07 29.33 7.30
C LEU A 85 -4.94 30.65 6.52
N ARG A 86 -6.06 31.13 5.99
CA ARG A 86 -6.14 32.42 5.28
C ARG A 86 -5.76 33.58 6.20
N ALA A 87 -6.28 33.60 7.42
CA ALA A 87 -5.93 34.59 8.43
C ALA A 87 -4.46 34.49 8.87
N ALA A 88 -3.91 33.28 9.01
CA ALA A 88 -2.50 33.05 9.34
C ALA A 88 -1.55 33.48 8.22
N SER A 89 -1.96 33.28 6.97
CA SER A 89 -1.20 33.71 5.80
C SER A 89 -1.11 35.23 5.70
N SER A 90 -2.17 35.95 6.08
CA SER A 90 -2.19 37.42 6.10
C SER A 90 -1.42 38.01 7.29
N SER A 91 -1.49 37.39 8.47
CA SER A 91 -0.77 37.88 9.69
C SER A 91 0.71 37.47 9.72
N GLY A 92 1.10 36.38 9.08
CA GLY A 92 2.51 35.95 8.97
C GLY A 92 3.39 36.84 8.07
N LEU A 93 2.80 37.87 7.46
CA LEU A 93 3.47 38.86 6.63
C LEU A 93 4.18 39.95 7.46
N ASP A 94 4.04 39.92 8.81
CA ASP A 94 4.64 40.90 9.71
C ASP A 94 6.14 40.65 9.87
N GLY A 95 6.93 41.36 9.07
CA GLY A 95 8.29 41.82 9.27
C GLY A 95 9.46 40.83 9.40
N ARG A 96 9.25 39.56 9.70
CA ARG A 96 10.37 38.60 9.85
C ARG A 96 10.61 37.83 8.57
N ARG A 97 11.72 38.13 7.88
CA ARG A 97 12.16 37.41 6.67
C ARG A 97 12.45 35.95 7.00
N PRO A 98 11.64 34.96 6.56
CA PRO A 98 11.90 33.53 6.85
C PRO A 98 13.20 33.01 6.23
N LEU A 99 13.75 33.72 5.23
CA LEU A 99 15.00 33.39 4.54
C LEU A 99 16.25 34.01 5.15
N SER A 100 16.14 35.07 5.98
CA SER A 100 17.29 35.84 6.50
C SER A 100 17.85 35.30 7.83
N GLY A 101 17.22 34.27 8.42
CA GLY A 101 17.67 33.65 9.65
C GLY A 101 18.19 32.23 9.47
N LYS A 102 18.96 31.73 10.46
CA LYS A 102 19.45 30.32 10.47
C LYS A 102 18.35 29.29 10.18
N GLY A 103 17.10 29.54 10.63
CA GLY A 103 15.95 28.66 10.36
C GLY A 103 15.53 28.57 8.88
N GLY A 104 15.60 29.69 8.14
CA GLY A 104 15.27 29.69 6.72
C GLY A 104 16.28 28.91 5.88
N MET A 105 17.56 29.03 6.17
CA MET A 105 18.62 28.27 5.51
C MET A 105 18.49 26.77 5.78
N VAL A 106 18.14 26.37 7.01
CA VAL A 106 17.90 24.95 7.35
C VAL A 106 16.74 24.38 6.54
N ILE A 107 15.64 25.11 6.40
CA ILE A 107 14.47 24.65 5.61
C ILE A 107 14.80 24.54 4.11
N VAL A 108 15.55 25.48 3.56
CA VAL A 108 16.03 25.39 2.17
C VAL A 108 16.97 24.19 1.99
N GLY A 109 17.89 24.00 2.93
CA GLY A 109 18.77 22.82 2.93
C GLY A 109 17.99 21.50 3.00
N ALA A 110 16.99 21.42 3.89
CA ALA A 110 16.10 20.26 3.98
C ALA A 110 15.29 20.03 2.70
N PHE A 111 14.79 21.11 2.08
CA PHE A 111 14.09 21.02 0.78
C PHE A 111 14.99 20.45 -0.31
N ILE A 112 16.22 20.94 -0.43
CA ILE A 112 17.19 20.45 -1.42
C ILE A 112 17.55 18.98 -1.13
N LEU A 113 17.83 18.64 0.12
CA LEU A 113 18.16 17.27 0.51
C LEU A 113 17.03 16.30 0.16
N LEU A 114 15.78 16.62 0.52
CA LEU A 114 14.62 15.78 0.18
C LEU A 114 14.41 15.67 -1.33
N ALA A 115 14.60 16.76 -2.07
CA ALA A 115 14.54 16.71 -3.54
C ALA A 115 15.62 15.82 -4.13
N LEU A 116 16.85 15.84 -3.60
CA LEU A 116 17.94 14.97 -4.05
C LEU A 116 17.70 13.49 -3.70
N LEU A 117 17.10 13.22 -2.53
CA LEU A 117 16.74 11.85 -2.12
C LEU A 117 15.67 11.22 -3.03
N TYR A 118 14.89 12.01 -3.74
CA TYR A 118 13.91 11.52 -4.70
C TYR A 118 14.55 10.65 -5.81
N LEU A 119 15.78 10.96 -6.24
CA LEU A 119 16.49 10.17 -7.27
C LEU A 119 16.73 8.71 -6.84
N PRO A 120 17.43 8.40 -5.74
CA PRO A 120 17.60 7.02 -5.30
C PRO A 120 16.27 6.33 -4.98
N THR A 121 15.29 7.05 -4.41
CA THR A 121 13.96 6.50 -4.14
C THR A 121 13.28 6.03 -5.41
N ARG A 122 13.31 6.81 -6.49
CA ARG A 122 12.69 6.43 -7.78
C ARG A 122 13.43 5.29 -8.48
N LEU A 123 14.77 5.28 -8.40
CA LEU A 123 15.56 4.15 -8.93
C LEU A 123 15.23 2.85 -8.20
N ILE A 124 15.18 2.87 -6.88
CA ILE A 124 14.87 1.66 -6.10
C ILE A 124 13.42 1.22 -6.31
N GLU A 125 12.48 2.16 -6.36
CA GLU A 125 11.06 1.88 -6.65
C GLU A 125 10.87 1.20 -8.02
N GLY A 126 11.66 1.57 -9.01
CA GLY A 126 11.65 0.94 -10.34
C GLY A 126 12.01 -0.55 -10.29
N ALA A 127 12.93 -0.94 -9.42
CA ALA A 127 13.34 -2.34 -9.24
C ALA A 127 12.40 -3.12 -8.29
N THR A 128 11.97 -2.48 -7.19
CA THR A 128 11.20 -3.13 -6.11
C THR A 128 10.09 -2.22 -5.60
N PRO A 129 9.01 -2.04 -6.39
CA PRO A 129 7.93 -1.12 -6.04
C PRO A 129 7.15 -1.54 -4.78
N GLU A 130 7.21 -2.83 -4.42
CA GLU A 130 6.57 -3.39 -3.24
C GLU A 130 7.35 -3.20 -1.93
N TRP A 131 8.57 -2.65 -1.97
CA TRP A 131 9.38 -2.50 -0.76
C TRP A 131 8.84 -1.35 0.11
N ARG A 132 8.27 -1.70 1.23
CA ARG A 132 7.58 -0.76 2.14
C ARG A 132 8.45 0.38 2.63
N ILE A 133 9.77 0.17 2.78
CA ILE A 133 10.71 1.23 3.17
C ILE A 133 10.75 2.33 2.10
N ILE A 134 10.67 1.98 0.81
CA ILE A 134 10.64 2.95 -0.29
C ILE A 134 9.33 3.74 -0.29
N GLN A 135 8.21 3.09 0.05
CA GLN A 135 6.93 3.78 0.22
C GLN A 135 7.00 4.83 1.34
N TRP A 136 7.67 4.50 2.45
CA TRP A 136 7.93 5.45 3.53
C TRP A 136 8.86 6.58 3.10
N SER A 137 9.94 6.31 2.34
CA SER A 137 10.84 7.33 1.79
C SER A 137 10.08 8.31 0.91
N LEU A 138 9.29 7.81 -0.07
CA LEU A 138 8.46 8.62 -0.94
C LEU A 138 7.43 9.45 -0.15
N GLY A 139 6.83 8.86 0.90
CA GLY A 139 5.92 9.56 1.80
C GLY A 139 6.60 10.71 2.56
N PHE A 140 7.76 10.47 3.15
CA PHE A 140 8.52 11.52 3.85
C PHE A 140 9.02 12.61 2.91
N GLU A 141 9.46 12.27 1.71
CA GLU A 141 9.87 13.23 0.68
C GLU A 141 8.69 14.11 0.27
N THR A 142 7.55 13.51 -0.08
CA THR A 142 6.35 14.25 -0.50
C THR A 142 5.83 15.17 0.59
N VAL A 143 5.65 14.64 1.80
CA VAL A 143 5.20 15.40 2.97
C VAL A 143 6.21 16.48 3.35
N GLY A 144 7.49 16.14 3.43
CA GLY A 144 8.55 17.06 3.81
C GLY A 144 8.71 18.21 2.83
N LEU A 145 8.77 17.93 1.52
CA LEU A 145 8.83 18.96 0.48
C LEU A 145 7.61 19.89 0.53
N THR A 146 6.41 19.32 0.73
CA THR A 146 5.17 20.10 0.87
C THR A 146 5.22 21.02 2.10
N LEU A 147 5.66 20.51 3.25
CA LEU A 147 5.79 21.30 4.48
C LEU A 147 6.86 22.39 4.36
N CYS A 148 8.00 22.08 3.75
CA CYS A 148 9.03 23.09 3.46
C CYS A 148 8.50 24.20 2.56
N ALA A 149 7.77 23.85 1.51
CA ALA A 149 7.17 24.83 0.60
C ALA A 149 6.13 25.73 1.33
N ILE A 150 5.29 25.15 2.19
CA ILE A 150 4.33 25.90 3.01
C ILE A 150 5.05 26.87 3.95
N TYR A 151 6.14 26.42 4.60
CA TYR A 151 6.94 27.30 5.44
C TYR A 151 7.53 28.49 4.65
N LEU A 152 8.12 28.20 3.49
CA LEU A 152 8.72 29.23 2.64
C LEU A 152 7.67 30.19 2.06
N ALA A 153 6.47 29.69 1.76
CA ALA A 153 5.37 30.49 1.20
C ALA A 153 4.65 31.33 2.27
N CYS A 154 4.23 30.68 3.36
CA CYS A 154 3.26 31.22 4.31
C CYS A 154 3.81 31.39 5.74
N GLY A 155 5.04 30.90 5.99
CA GLY A 155 5.73 31.04 7.28
C GLY A 155 5.34 29.99 8.34
N PRO A 156 5.91 30.11 9.58
CA PRO A 156 5.84 29.07 10.60
C PRO A 156 4.42 28.87 11.18
N LEU A 157 3.60 29.90 11.20
CA LEU A 157 2.24 29.80 11.74
C LEU A 157 1.35 28.94 10.84
N CYS A 158 1.44 29.13 9.53
CA CYS A 158 0.74 28.32 8.54
C CYS A 158 1.24 26.88 8.55
N LEU A 159 2.56 26.68 8.65
CA LEU A 159 3.16 25.36 8.80
C LEU A 159 2.57 24.60 10.00
N LYS A 160 2.54 25.20 11.19
CA LYS A 160 1.99 24.56 12.40
C LYS A 160 0.54 24.11 12.22
N ARG A 161 -0.26 24.86 11.47
CA ARG A 161 -1.68 24.53 11.21
C ARG A 161 -1.84 23.44 10.14
N CYS A 162 -0.95 23.37 9.14
CA CYS A 162 -0.96 22.38 8.09
C CYS A 162 -0.25 21.09 8.47
N LEU A 163 0.59 21.10 9.50
CA LEU A 163 1.46 19.99 9.88
C LEU A 163 0.68 18.68 10.03
N PHE A 164 -0.33 18.66 10.90
CA PHE A 164 -1.10 17.43 11.14
C PHE A 164 -1.89 16.98 9.91
N PRO A 165 -2.71 17.84 9.23
CA PRO A 165 -3.46 17.41 8.04
C PRO A 165 -2.58 16.81 6.93
N ILE A 166 -1.37 17.34 6.73
CA ILE A 166 -0.44 16.86 5.71
C ILE A 166 0.27 15.59 6.17
N CYS A 167 0.76 15.54 7.42
CA CYS A 167 1.38 14.34 7.97
C CYS A 167 0.39 13.17 8.13
N PHE A 168 -0.91 13.43 8.18
CA PHE A 168 -1.93 12.40 8.38
C PHE A 168 -1.93 11.34 7.27
N ILE A 169 -1.46 11.67 6.06
CA ILE A 169 -1.30 10.69 4.97
C ILE A 169 -0.34 9.55 5.33
N LEU A 170 0.64 9.79 6.22
CA LEU A 170 1.62 8.78 6.61
C LEU A 170 0.98 7.56 7.28
N ILE A 171 -0.23 7.71 7.84
CA ILE A 171 -0.96 6.58 8.44
C ILE A 171 -1.47 5.59 7.38
N ALA A 172 -1.60 6.02 6.14
CA ALA A 172 -2.03 5.19 5.01
C ALA A 172 -0.87 4.39 4.38
N ILE A 173 0.37 4.65 4.81
CA ILE A 173 1.55 3.92 4.34
C ILE A 173 1.64 2.58 5.07
N PRO A 174 1.78 1.46 4.36
CA PRO A 174 1.93 0.15 4.96
C PRO A 174 3.12 0.09 5.92
N TRP A 175 2.91 -0.53 7.07
CA TRP A 175 3.97 -0.67 8.05
C TRP A 175 5.09 -1.56 7.53
N PRO A 176 6.38 -1.25 7.85
CA PRO A 176 7.48 -2.16 7.54
C PRO A 176 7.21 -3.56 8.08
N THR A 177 7.42 -4.59 7.28
CA THR A 177 7.12 -5.99 7.62
C THR A 177 7.81 -6.43 8.93
N LEU A 178 9.00 -5.89 9.20
CA LEU A 178 9.76 -6.14 10.42
C LEU A 178 8.99 -5.75 11.70
N ILE A 179 8.14 -4.72 11.62
CA ILE A 179 7.31 -4.25 12.74
C ILE A 179 5.94 -4.91 12.69
N GLU A 180 5.36 -5.01 11.50
CA GLU A 180 3.99 -5.49 11.32
C GLU A 180 3.83 -6.97 11.68
N ALA A 181 4.73 -7.84 11.20
CA ALA A 181 4.59 -9.28 11.41
C ALA A 181 4.58 -9.70 12.90
N PRO A 182 5.50 -9.21 13.77
CA PRO A 182 5.43 -9.49 15.20
C PRO A 182 4.15 -8.98 15.87
N VAL A 183 3.63 -7.81 15.44
CA VAL A 183 2.38 -7.25 15.97
C VAL A 183 1.19 -8.13 15.59
N ILE A 184 1.08 -8.52 14.31
CA ILE A 184 0.03 -9.44 13.84
C ILE A 184 0.05 -10.73 14.65
N GLN A 185 1.22 -11.38 14.76
CA GLN A 185 1.36 -12.64 15.49
C GLN A 185 0.98 -12.51 16.98
N SER A 186 1.36 -11.39 17.61
CA SER A 186 1.03 -11.15 19.02
C SER A 186 -0.46 -10.93 19.21
N LEU A 187 -1.09 -10.11 18.36
CA LEU A 187 -2.54 -9.87 18.38
C LEU A 187 -3.32 -11.15 18.13
N THR A 188 -2.91 -11.96 17.14
CA THR A 188 -3.56 -13.23 16.83
C THR A 188 -3.51 -14.17 18.04
N ARG A 189 -2.34 -14.33 18.67
CA ARG A 189 -2.20 -15.19 19.86
C ARG A 189 -3.06 -14.74 21.03
N VAL A 190 -3.09 -13.44 21.32
CA VAL A 190 -3.89 -12.90 22.42
C VAL A 190 -5.38 -13.08 22.14
N ASN A 191 -5.84 -12.71 20.94
CA ASN A 191 -7.24 -12.85 20.54
C ASN A 191 -7.70 -14.31 20.59
N SER A 192 -6.89 -15.24 20.08
CA SER A 192 -7.21 -16.67 20.08
C SER A 192 -7.38 -17.22 21.50
N ARG A 193 -6.47 -16.87 22.42
CA ARG A 193 -6.58 -17.30 23.82
C ARG A 193 -7.88 -16.82 24.47
N VAL A 194 -8.22 -15.53 24.27
CA VAL A 194 -9.45 -14.95 24.83
C VAL A 194 -10.68 -15.61 24.21
N VAL A 195 -10.68 -15.87 22.91
CA VAL A 195 -11.80 -16.54 22.23
C VAL A 195 -11.99 -17.96 22.74
N ILE A 196 -10.93 -18.73 22.90
CA ILE A 196 -11.01 -20.12 23.42
C ILE A 196 -11.57 -20.15 24.85
N GLU A 197 -11.11 -19.22 25.69
CA GLU A 197 -11.63 -19.10 27.04
C GLU A 197 -13.15 -18.79 27.04
N LEU A 198 -13.58 -17.85 26.17
CA LEU A 198 -15.01 -17.55 26.00
C LEU A 198 -15.82 -18.75 25.48
N LEU A 199 -15.27 -19.51 24.53
CA LEU A 199 -15.91 -20.73 24.00
C LEU A 199 -16.04 -21.81 25.11
N SER A 200 -15.01 -21.96 25.94
CA SER A 200 -15.02 -22.87 27.10
C SER A 200 -16.14 -22.53 28.08
N TRP A 201 -16.33 -21.23 28.39
CA TRP A 201 -17.44 -20.78 29.25
C TRP A 201 -18.82 -21.05 28.63
N LEU A 202 -18.90 -21.10 27.30
CA LEU A 202 -20.13 -21.46 26.58
C LEU A 202 -20.30 -22.98 26.39
N GLY A 203 -19.39 -23.80 26.93
CA GLY A 203 -19.43 -25.26 26.83
C GLY A 203 -19.06 -25.78 25.43
N ILE A 204 -18.37 -24.98 24.60
CA ILE A 204 -17.90 -25.38 23.30
C ILE A 204 -16.42 -25.76 23.40
N PRO A 205 -16.06 -27.05 23.21
CA PRO A 205 -14.67 -27.47 23.26
C PRO A 205 -13.90 -26.88 22.09
N ALA A 206 -12.80 -26.18 22.38
CA ALA A 206 -11.92 -25.57 21.38
C ALA A 206 -10.47 -25.66 21.84
N VAL A 207 -9.56 -25.96 20.92
CA VAL A 207 -8.12 -26.06 21.18
C VAL A 207 -7.37 -25.13 20.22
N GLN A 208 -6.29 -24.49 20.72
CA GLN A 208 -5.44 -23.64 19.91
C GLN A 208 -4.23 -24.41 19.39
N HIS A 209 -4.07 -24.41 18.07
CA HIS A 209 -2.87 -24.88 17.39
C HIS A 209 -2.21 -23.72 16.62
N GLY A 210 -1.32 -22.98 17.28
CA GLY A 210 -0.71 -21.79 16.67
C GLY A 210 -1.73 -20.70 16.36
N ASN A 211 -1.97 -20.43 15.08
CA ASN A 211 -2.98 -19.48 14.59
C ASN A 211 -4.30 -20.15 14.19
N LEU A 212 -4.51 -21.40 14.59
CA LEU A 212 -5.70 -22.17 14.29
C LEU A 212 -6.50 -22.40 15.56
N ILE A 213 -7.82 -22.36 15.45
CA ILE A 213 -8.75 -22.81 16.48
C ILE A 213 -9.42 -24.08 15.98
N GLU A 214 -9.18 -25.20 16.64
CA GLU A 214 -9.85 -26.45 16.39
C GLU A 214 -11.12 -26.52 17.22
N VAL A 215 -12.24 -26.79 16.58
CA VAL A 215 -13.54 -27.05 17.19
C VAL A 215 -14.04 -28.43 16.74
N ASN A 216 -15.08 -28.96 17.39
CA ASN A 216 -15.63 -30.29 17.11
C ASN A 216 -15.98 -30.56 15.62
N THR A 217 -16.21 -29.53 14.81
CA THR A 217 -16.58 -29.64 13.39
C THR A 217 -15.41 -29.46 12.43
N GLY A 218 -14.21 -29.15 12.92
CA GLY A 218 -12.99 -28.92 12.13
C GLY A 218 -12.17 -27.74 12.59
N THR A 219 -11.18 -27.36 11.80
CA THR A 219 -10.21 -26.34 12.14
C THR A 219 -10.55 -25.01 11.47
N ILE A 220 -10.54 -23.95 12.24
CA ILE A 220 -10.77 -22.56 11.79
C ILE A 220 -9.41 -21.88 11.69
N GLY A 221 -9.02 -21.48 10.47
CA GLY A 221 -7.84 -20.65 10.24
C GLY A 221 -8.10 -19.22 10.68
N ILE A 222 -7.20 -18.68 11.52
CA ILE A 222 -7.22 -17.26 11.87
C ILE A 222 -6.30 -16.57 10.86
N ASP A 223 -6.89 -16.17 9.72
CA ASP A 223 -6.19 -15.38 8.71
C ASP A 223 -5.69 -14.06 9.28
N GLU A 224 -4.70 -13.45 8.61
CA GLU A 224 -4.23 -12.09 8.92
C GLU A 224 -5.39 -11.09 9.02
N ALA A 225 -6.46 -11.29 8.22
CA ALA A 225 -7.69 -10.50 8.27
C ALA A 225 -8.47 -10.65 9.58
N CYS A 226 -8.34 -11.78 10.29
CA CYS A 226 -8.97 -12.06 11.57
C CYS A 226 -8.07 -11.74 12.78
N SER A 227 -6.79 -11.40 12.55
CA SER A 227 -5.83 -11.05 13.62
C SER A 227 -6.23 -9.82 14.43
N GLY A 228 -7.14 -8.99 13.92
CA GLY A 228 -7.51 -7.69 14.48
C GLY A 228 -6.61 -6.53 14.05
N MET A 229 -5.56 -6.78 13.27
CA MET A 229 -4.64 -5.74 12.81
C MET A 229 -5.34 -4.68 11.96
N ARG A 230 -6.25 -5.09 11.06
CA ARG A 230 -7.09 -4.16 10.27
C ARG A 230 -7.92 -3.25 11.16
N SER A 231 -8.58 -3.81 12.18
CA SER A 231 -9.38 -3.04 13.15
C SER A 231 -8.52 -2.09 13.97
N PHE A 232 -7.33 -2.53 14.37
CA PHE A 232 -6.34 -1.71 15.08
C PHE A 232 -5.90 -0.51 14.24
N GLN A 233 -5.46 -0.71 13.00
CA GLN A 233 -5.00 0.37 12.13
C GLN A 233 -6.13 1.34 11.79
N THR A 234 -7.34 0.82 11.52
CA THR A 234 -8.52 1.65 11.28
C THR A 234 -8.89 2.47 12.52
N SER A 235 -8.85 1.87 13.72
CA SER A 235 -9.14 2.58 14.97
C SER A 235 -8.09 3.67 15.25
N LEU A 236 -6.81 3.41 14.96
CA LEU A 236 -5.74 4.40 15.06
C LEU A 236 -6.01 5.61 14.14
N MET A 237 -6.34 5.33 12.87
CA MET A 237 -6.67 6.35 11.88
C MET A 237 -7.86 7.20 12.33
N ILE A 238 -8.96 6.58 12.76
CA ILE A 238 -10.18 7.26 13.20
C ILE A 238 -9.94 8.06 14.49
N SER A 239 -9.21 7.50 15.46
CA SER A 239 -8.89 8.17 16.72
C SER A 239 -8.05 9.44 16.51
N LEU A 240 -7.03 9.36 15.65
CA LEU A 240 -6.21 10.51 15.29
C LEU A 240 -7.02 11.57 14.53
N PHE A 241 -7.88 11.14 13.60
CA PHE A 241 -8.77 12.03 12.87
C PHE A 241 -9.73 12.75 13.80
N PHE A 242 -10.45 12.05 14.69
CA PHE A 242 -11.38 12.69 15.62
C PHE A 242 -10.67 13.57 16.65
N GLY A 243 -9.49 13.17 17.14
CA GLY A 243 -8.69 14.01 18.01
C GLY A 243 -8.37 15.37 17.40
N GLU A 244 -8.09 15.40 16.10
CA GLU A 244 -7.84 16.62 15.33
C GLU A 244 -9.14 17.32 14.95
N PHE A 245 -10.13 16.58 14.51
CA PHE A 245 -11.44 17.11 14.09
C PHE A 245 -12.16 17.83 15.23
N TYR A 246 -12.09 17.33 16.46
CA TYR A 246 -12.69 17.96 17.64
C TYR A 246 -11.76 18.96 18.36
N ASP A 247 -10.59 19.27 17.79
CA ASP A 247 -9.57 20.15 18.41
C ASP A 247 -9.27 19.76 19.88
N MET A 248 -9.17 18.46 20.16
CA MET A 248 -8.95 17.94 21.51
C MET A 248 -7.58 18.34 22.06
N GLY A 249 -7.51 18.59 23.36
CA GLY A 249 -6.24 18.77 24.08
C GLY A 249 -5.33 17.55 23.98
N ARG A 250 -4.03 17.72 24.11
CA ARG A 250 -3.01 16.66 23.91
C ARG A 250 -3.30 15.39 24.71
N LEU A 251 -3.67 15.53 25.98
CA LEU A 251 -3.97 14.36 26.83
C LEU A 251 -5.20 13.56 26.33
N ARG A 252 -6.27 14.24 25.93
CA ARG A 252 -7.47 13.59 25.40
C ARG A 252 -7.20 12.86 24.10
N ARG A 253 -6.39 13.44 23.20
CA ARG A 253 -5.93 12.76 21.98
C ARG A 253 -5.12 11.52 22.29
N LEU A 254 -4.21 11.61 23.26
CA LEU A 254 -3.37 10.50 23.68
C LEU A 254 -4.20 9.37 24.29
N LEU A 255 -5.24 9.67 25.05
CA LEU A 255 -6.15 8.67 25.66
C LEU A 255 -7.13 8.07 24.66
N LEU A 256 -7.53 8.81 23.63
CA LEU A 256 -8.47 8.32 22.61
C LEU A 256 -7.88 7.16 21.79
N VAL A 257 -6.58 7.17 21.53
CA VAL A 257 -5.90 6.11 20.77
C VAL A 257 -5.96 4.76 21.48
N PRO A 258 -5.48 4.59 22.73
CA PRO A 258 -5.58 3.31 23.44
C PRO A 258 -7.03 2.90 23.73
N ALA A 259 -7.94 3.85 24.01
CA ALA A 259 -9.36 3.55 24.17
C ALA A 259 -9.96 2.99 22.87
N GLY A 260 -9.61 3.56 21.73
CA GLY A 260 -9.99 3.06 20.42
C GLY A 260 -9.42 1.68 20.11
N PHE A 261 -8.18 1.44 20.51
CA PHE A 261 -7.54 0.13 20.36
C PHE A 261 -8.23 -0.94 21.21
N ILE A 262 -8.53 -0.64 22.47
CA ILE A 262 -9.26 -1.56 23.36
C ILE A 262 -10.65 -1.88 22.77
N LEU A 263 -11.38 -0.87 22.30
CA LEU A 263 -12.68 -1.06 21.67
C LEU A 263 -12.56 -1.96 20.42
N ALA A 264 -11.59 -1.70 19.56
CA ALA A 264 -11.36 -2.50 18.34
C ALA A 264 -11.01 -3.96 18.69
N MET A 265 -10.18 -4.16 19.71
CA MET A 265 -9.82 -5.50 20.20
C MET A 265 -11.05 -6.26 20.76
N LEU A 266 -11.85 -5.61 21.59
CA LEU A 266 -13.08 -6.22 22.15
C LEU A 266 -14.04 -6.63 21.03
N LEU A 267 -14.29 -5.74 20.06
CA LEU A 267 -15.16 -6.02 18.92
C LEU A 267 -14.60 -7.15 18.04
N ASN A 268 -13.28 -7.21 17.87
CA ASN A 268 -12.66 -8.30 17.11
C ASN A 268 -12.79 -9.65 17.83
N VAL A 269 -12.62 -9.69 19.15
CA VAL A 269 -12.88 -10.90 19.97
C VAL A 269 -14.34 -11.34 19.83
N CYS A 270 -15.30 -10.41 19.90
CA CYS A 270 -16.71 -10.71 19.66
C CYS A 270 -16.94 -11.35 18.28
N ARG A 271 -16.32 -10.80 17.22
CA ARG A 271 -16.39 -11.35 15.87
C ARG A 271 -15.83 -12.77 15.80
N MET A 272 -14.63 -12.98 16.33
CA MET A 272 -13.99 -14.29 16.30
C MET A 272 -14.80 -15.30 17.09
N SER A 273 -15.31 -14.95 18.28
CA SER A 273 -16.19 -15.81 19.06
C SER A 273 -17.46 -16.15 18.30
N PHE A 274 -18.10 -15.18 17.67
CA PHE A 274 -19.30 -15.41 16.85
C PHE A 274 -19.02 -16.39 15.69
N LEU A 275 -17.95 -16.17 14.92
CA LEU A 275 -17.59 -17.06 13.81
C LEU A 275 -17.22 -18.47 14.30
N SER A 276 -16.56 -18.58 15.43
CA SER A 276 -16.23 -19.88 16.05
C SER A 276 -17.49 -20.62 16.52
N ILE A 277 -18.49 -19.92 17.07
CA ILE A 277 -19.79 -20.51 17.45
C ILE A 277 -20.56 -20.97 16.21
N VAL A 278 -20.54 -20.18 15.12
CA VAL A 278 -21.15 -20.57 13.82
C VAL A 278 -20.48 -21.84 13.29
N ALA A 279 -19.15 -21.90 13.31
CA ALA A 279 -18.43 -23.09 12.91
C ALA A 279 -18.79 -24.30 13.75
N ALA A 280 -18.77 -24.19 15.07
CA ALA A 280 -19.09 -25.29 15.98
C ALA A 280 -20.51 -25.84 15.78
N LYS A 281 -21.49 -24.97 15.45
CA LYS A 281 -22.91 -25.37 15.32
C LYS A 281 -23.33 -25.72 13.89
N LYS A 282 -22.79 -25.05 12.87
CA LYS A 282 -23.19 -25.17 11.46
C LYS A 282 -22.11 -25.77 10.55
N GLY A 283 -20.93 -26.04 11.10
CA GLY A 283 -19.77 -26.50 10.35
C GLY A 283 -18.88 -25.37 9.81
N VAL A 284 -17.61 -25.70 9.58
CA VAL A 284 -16.58 -24.71 9.14
C VAL A 284 -16.95 -24.05 7.80
N ALA A 285 -17.61 -24.78 6.88
CA ALA A 285 -18.04 -24.23 5.59
C ALA A 285 -19.01 -23.04 5.71
N ALA A 286 -19.78 -22.97 6.81
CA ALA A 286 -20.72 -21.87 7.04
C ALA A 286 -20.02 -20.55 7.35
N ILE A 287 -18.74 -20.56 7.76
CA ILE A 287 -17.97 -19.34 8.07
C ILE A 287 -17.97 -18.39 6.87
N ALA A 288 -17.78 -18.90 5.65
CA ALA A 288 -17.71 -18.08 4.43
C ALA A 288 -18.94 -17.15 4.27
N GLN A 289 -20.13 -17.63 4.64
CA GLN A 289 -21.35 -16.83 4.55
C GLN A 289 -21.42 -15.68 5.56
N TYR A 290 -20.85 -15.87 6.76
CA TYR A 290 -20.97 -14.90 7.87
C TYR A 290 -19.75 -14.00 8.03
N HIS A 291 -18.63 -14.36 7.41
CA HIS A 291 -17.34 -13.66 7.57
C HIS A 291 -17.40 -12.19 7.16
N ASP A 292 -17.89 -11.89 5.96
CA ASP A 292 -17.92 -10.52 5.43
C ASP A 292 -18.98 -9.64 6.11
N PRO A 293 -20.24 -10.10 6.30
CA PRO A 293 -21.23 -9.35 7.08
C PRO A 293 -20.75 -9.02 8.50
N ALA A 294 -20.15 -9.98 9.22
CA ALA A 294 -19.60 -9.74 10.53
C ALA A 294 -18.47 -8.70 10.51
N GLY A 295 -17.61 -8.73 9.49
CA GLY A 295 -16.54 -7.75 9.29
C GLY A 295 -17.08 -6.34 9.10
N ILE A 296 -18.11 -6.17 8.27
CA ILE A 296 -18.77 -4.87 8.03
C ILE A 296 -19.42 -4.34 9.31
N MET A 297 -20.20 -5.17 9.99
CA MET A 297 -20.89 -4.79 11.26
C MET A 297 -19.89 -4.31 12.32
N ILE A 298 -18.76 -4.99 12.48
CA ILE A 298 -17.73 -4.62 13.43
C ILE A 298 -17.04 -3.31 13.07
N THR A 299 -16.77 -3.11 11.80
CA THR A 299 -16.18 -1.85 11.31
C THR A 299 -17.11 -0.66 11.61
N LEU A 300 -18.41 -0.81 11.36
CA LEU A 300 -19.42 0.19 11.68
C LEU A 300 -19.54 0.42 13.18
N ALA A 301 -19.61 -0.64 13.98
CA ALA A 301 -19.68 -0.57 15.43
C ALA A 301 -18.43 0.10 16.04
N CYS A 302 -17.25 -0.22 15.52
CA CYS A 302 -15.98 0.40 15.93
C CYS A 302 -15.98 1.90 15.62
N THR A 303 -16.41 2.27 14.42
CA THR A 303 -16.48 3.69 13.99
C THR A 303 -17.47 4.47 14.84
N ALA A 304 -18.67 3.92 15.07
CA ALA A 304 -19.71 4.55 15.90
C ALA A 304 -19.27 4.64 17.37
N GLY A 305 -18.64 3.58 17.92
CA GLY A 305 -18.11 3.58 19.26
C GLY A 305 -16.98 4.60 19.47
N LEU A 306 -16.06 4.71 18.50
CA LEU A 306 -15.00 5.72 18.50
C LEU A 306 -15.57 7.14 18.40
N TRP A 307 -16.59 7.34 17.58
CA TRP A 307 -17.29 8.62 17.53
C TRP A 307 -17.95 8.95 18.87
N GLY A 308 -18.61 7.99 19.51
CA GLY A 308 -19.19 8.14 20.85
C GLY A 308 -18.14 8.47 21.90
N LEU A 309 -16.99 7.75 21.92
CA LEU A 309 -15.86 8.03 22.82
C LEU A 309 -15.28 9.44 22.56
N ALA A 310 -15.16 9.83 21.31
CA ALA A 310 -14.68 11.16 20.95
C ALA A 310 -15.66 12.26 21.42
N ALA A 311 -16.95 12.05 21.26
CA ALA A 311 -17.99 12.97 21.76
C ALA A 311 -17.97 13.06 23.30
N LEU A 312 -17.80 11.92 23.98
CA LEU A 312 -17.70 11.86 25.43
C LEU A 312 -16.46 12.62 25.96
N PHE A 313 -15.29 12.39 25.34
CA PHE A 313 -14.04 13.09 25.70
C PHE A 313 -14.09 14.57 25.40
N ASN A 314 -14.94 14.99 24.46
CA ASN A 314 -15.16 16.38 24.11
C ASN A 314 -16.31 17.03 24.91
N HIS A 315 -16.89 16.36 25.88
CA HIS A 315 -18.03 16.83 26.70
C HIS A 315 -19.26 17.25 25.84
N GLY A 316 -19.54 16.50 24.76
CA GLY A 316 -20.67 16.78 23.89
C GLY A 316 -20.61 18.09 23.08
N ARG A 317 -19.46 18.80 23.12
CA ARG A 317 -19.30 20.01 22.30
C ARG A 317 -19.23 19.61 20.84
N ILE A 318 -20.29 19.92 20.09
CA ILE A 318 -20.27 19.82 18.63
C ILE A 318 -19.29 20.89 18.12
N PRO A 319 -18.32 20.52 17.27
CA PRO A 319 -17.44 21.52 16.67
C PRO A 319 -18.30 22.54 15.94
N ALA A 320 -18.14 23.81 16.27
CA ALA A 320 -18.77 24.87 15.48
C ALA A 320 -18.36 24.66 14.02
N PRO A 321 -19.30 24.69 13.06
CA PRO A 321 -19.00 24.56 11.65
C PRO A 321 -18.14 25.77 11.25
N GLY A 322 -16.80 25.62 11.33
CA GLY A 322 -15.86 26.65 10.89
C GLY A 322 -15.91 26.97 9.40
N PHE A 323 -16.83 26.30 8.69
CA PHE A 323 -17.06 26.47 7.26
C PHE A 323 -17.77 27.79 6.89
N LEU A 324 -18.45 28.45 7.83
CA LEU A 324 -19.39 29.53 7.50
C LEU A 324 -19.28 30.79 8.37
N SER A 325 -18.29 30.91 9.23
CA SER A 325 -18.07 32.19 9.90
C SER A 325 -17.48 33.19 8.90
N PRO A 326 -18.22 34.23 8.49
CA PRO A 326 -17.63 35.30 7.71
C PRO A 326 -16.52 35.92 8.58
N VAL A 327 -15.31 35.86 8.13
CA VAL A 327 -14.25 36.73 8.66
C VAL A 327 -14.64 38.11 8.18
N GLU A 328 -15.22 38.96 9.06
CA GLU A 328 -15.33 40.37 8.83
C GLU A 328 -13.94 40.90 8.51
N GLY A 329 -13.69 41.09 7.23
CA GLY A 329 -12.40 41.45 6.69
C GLY A 329 -12.09 42.88 6.99
N ARG A 330 -11.16 43.13 7.89
CA ARG A 330 -10.39 44.35 7.84
C ARG A 330 -9.57 44.29 6.54
N ASN A 331 -9.95 45.12 5.57
CA ASN A 331 -9.22 45.38 4.32
C ASN A 331 -7.90 46.10 4.65
N GLU A 332 -6.92 45.38 5.21
CA GLU A 332 -5.55 45.82 5.23
C GLU A 332 -4.83 45.36 3.96
N GLU A 333 -4.42 46.31 3.17
CA GLU A 333 -3.76 46.14 1.87
C GLU A 333 -2.59 45.15 1.94
N VAL A 334 -2.66 44.14 1.10
CA VAL A 334 -1.59 43.15 0.83
C VAL A 334 -0.41 43.86 0.14
N LYS A 335 0.38 44.61 0.85
CA LYS A 335 1.47 45.45 0.29
C LYS A 335 2.82 44.72 0.13
N ASN A 336 3.02 43.54 0.73
CA ASN A 336 4.34 42.86 0.77
C ASN A 336 4.42 41.46 0.17
N SER A 337 3.43 41.00 -0.59
CA SER A 337 3.44 39.68 -1.25
C SER A 337 4.35 39.61 -2.49
N LYS A 338 4.86 40.74 -2.99
CA LYS A 338 5.58 40.82 -4.28
C LYS A 338 6.94 40.13 -4.32
N LEU A 339 7.62 39.95 -3.18
CA LEU A 339 8.99 39.40 -3.16
C LEU A 339 9.07 37.86 -3.08
N ARG A 340 8.02 37.19 -2.60
CA ARG A 340 8.03 35.71 -2.36
C ARG A 340 7.59 34.92 -3.59
N LEU A 341 6.64 35.42 -4.34
CA LEU A 341 6.05 34.74 -5.48
C LEU A 341 7.06 34.37 -6.59
N PRO A 342 7.99 35.26 -6.99
CA PRO A 342 8.98 34.90 -8.02
C PRO A 342 10.00 33.84 -7.55
N LEU A 343 10.40 33.86 -6.29
CA LEU A 343 11.29 32.83 -5.74
C LEU A 343 10.61 31.47 -5.65
N LEU A 344 9.39 31.41 -5.12
CA LEU A 344 8.59 30.19 -5.05
C LEU A 344 8.32 29.59 -6.43
N ARG A 345 8.06 30.45 -7.42
CA ARG A 345 7.90 30.02 -8.81
C ARG A 345 9.18 29.41 -9.37
N ARG A 346 10.34 30.04 -9.11
CA ARG A 346 11.64 29.48 -9.54
C ARG A 346 11.94 28.15 -8.88
N LEU A 347 11.71 28.04 -7.57
CA LEU A 347 11.87 26.77 -6.85
C LEU A 347 10.89 25.70 -7.31
N GLY A 348 9.62 26.07 -7.55
CA GLY A 348 8.61 25.15 -8.06
C GLY A 348 8.96 24.67 -9.46
N PHE A 349 9.39 25.55 -10.34
CA PHE A 349 9.81 25.16 -11.70
C PHE A 349 11.09 24.31 -11.67
N ALA A 350 12.07 24.66 -10.85
CA ALA A 350 13.28 23.87 -10.68
C ALA A 350 12.96 22.47 -10.11
N LEU A 351 12.05 22.38 -9.15
CA LEU A 351 11.58 21.11 -8.61
C LEU A 351 10.85 20.29 -9.69
N LEU A 352 9.96 20.91 -10.48
CA LEU A 352 9.25 20.22 -11.54
C LEU A 352 10.21 19.66 -12.59
N LEU A 353 11.18 20.47 -13.01
CA LEU A 353 12.22 20.04 -13.96
C LEU A 353 13.05 18.90 -13.38
N TRP A 354 13.42 18.99 -12.10
CA TRP A 354 14.15 17.93 -11.40
C TRP A 354 13.36 16.63 -11.35
N LEU A 355 12.10 16.67 -10.92
CA LEU A 355 11.24 15.50 -10.87
C LEU A 355 11.07 14.85 -12.24
N ALA A 356 10.78 15.66 -13.28
CA ALA A 356 10.66 15.17 -14.64
C ALA A 356 11.96 14.54 -15.16
N THR A 357 13.12 15.14 -14.83
CA THR A 357 14.43 14.61 -15.21
C THR A 357 14.72 13.29 -14.50
N VAL A 358 14.39 13.19 -13.20
CA VAL A 358 14.59 11.95 -12.43
C VAL A 358 13.68 10.84 -12.95
N ASP A 359 12.39 11.13 -13.18
CA ASP A 359 11.44 10.12 -13.65
C ASP A 359 11.78 9.64 -15.06
N ALA A 360 12.09 10.57 -15.97
CA ALA A 360 12.53 10.21 -17.32
C ALA A 360 13.88 9.47 -17.32
N GLY A 361 14.82 9.92 -16.49
CA GLY A 361 16.12 9.28 -16.33
C GLY A 361 16.04 7.87 -15.78
N ALA A 362 15.21 7.64 -14.76
CA ALA A 362 14.96 6.31 -14.21
C ALA A 362 14.32 5.37 -15.24
N GLU A 363 13.33 5.85 -15.99
CA GLU A 363 12.68 5.07 -17.05
C GLU A 363 13.65 4.72 -18.17
N LEU A 364 14.45 5.69 -18.64
CA LEU A 364 15.47 5.48 -19.65
C LEU A 364 16.56 4.52 -19.18
N TRP A 365 16.95 4.61 -17.91
CA TRP A 365 17.91 3.70 -17.29
C TRP A 365 17.43 2.25 -17.39
N TYR A 366 16.21 1.98 -16.94
CA TYR A 366 15.66 0.62 -16.99
C TYR A 366 15.47 0.13 -18.43
N ARG A 367 14.94 0.95 -19.33
CA ARG A 367 14.78 0.57 -20.75
C ARG A 367 16.09 0.28 -21.45
N SER A 368 17.13 1.09 -21.19
CA SER A 368 18.44 0.88 -21.79
C SER A 368 19.10 -0.41 -21.32
N LEU A 369 18.96 -0.74 -20.03
CA LEU A 369 19.50 -1.99 -19.48
C LEU A 369 18.68 -3.21 -19.92
N GLU A 370 17.36 -3.10 -19.98
CA GLU A 370 16.49 -4.18 -20.48
C GLU A 370 16.80 -4.53 -21.95
N SER A 371 17.13 -3.55 -22.77
CA SER A 371 17.50 -3.80 -24.19
C SER A 371 18.81 -4.57 -24.38
N HIS A 372 19.68 -4.58 -23.35
CA HIS A 372 20.97 -5.29 -23.37
C HIS A 372 20.90 -6.66 -22.69
N LEU A 373 19.79 -6.97 -21.99
CA LEU A 373 19.63 -8.28 -21.38
C LEU A 373 19.26 -9.29 -22.45
N ALA A 374 20.03 -10.38 -22.52
CA ALA A 374 19.65 -11.51 -23.37
C ALA A 374 18.27 -12.01 -22.92
N PRO A 375 17.34 -12.27 -23.87
CA PRO A 375 16.04 -12.79 -23.52
C PRO A 375 16.18 -14.09 -22.76
N GLY A 376 15.63 -14.14 -21.55
CA GLY A 376 15.65 -15.38 -20.75
C GLY A 376 14.78 -16.46 -21.40
N PRO A 377 15.00 -17.74 -21.06
CA PRO A 377 14.23 -18.83 -21.63
C PRO A 377 12.76 -18.68 -21.31
N LYS A 378 11.93 -18.79 -22.34
CA LYS A 378 10.48 -18.85 -22.19
C LYS A 378 10.09 -20.29 -21.90
N TRP A 379 9.42 -20.51 -20.81
CA TRP A 379 8.90 -21.83 -20.46
C TRP A 379 7.44 -21.73 -20.00
N SER A 380 6.72 -22.80 -20.21
CA SER A 380 5.32 -22.96 -19.80
C SER A 380 5.09 -24.33 -19.18
N VAL A 381 3.92 -24.54 -18.58
CA VAL A 381 3.57 -25.81 -17.95
C VAL A 381 2.46 -26.49 -18.73
N VAL A 382 2.69 -27.75 -19.08
CA VAL A 382 1.72 -28.65 -19.69
C VAL A 382 1.47 -29.79 -18.69
N PHE A 383 0.23 -30.01 -18.32
CA PHE A 383 -0.13 -31.09 -17.40
C PHE A 383 -0.23 -32.44 -18.14
N PRO A 384 -0.03 -33.57 -17.42
CA PRO A 384 0.01 -34.90 -18.03
C PRO A 384 -1.40 -35.38 -18.41
N ALA A 385 -1.93 -34.87 -19.53
CA ALA A 385 -3.27 -35.23 -20.04
C ALA A 385 -3.38 -36.72 -20.39
N ASP A 386 -2.26 -37.38 -20.67
CA ASP A 386 -2.19 -38.80 -20.99
C ASP A 386 -2.35 -39.71 -19.75
N ASN A 387 -2.24 -39.16 -18.54
CA ASN A 387 -2.44 -39.92 -17.32
C ASN A 387 -3.95 -40.13 -17.09
N PRO A 388 -4.45 -41.38 -17.01
CA PRO A 388 -5.89 -41.68 -16.89
C PRO A 388 -6.51 -41.16 -15.60
N THR A 389 -5.70 -40.85 -14.59
CA THR A 389 -6.16 -40.31 -13.30
C THR A 389 -6.10 -38.79 -13.24
N PHE A 390 -5.57 -38.14 -14.30
CA PHE A 390 -5.45 -36.69 -14.34
C PHE A 390 -6.81 -36.00 -14.29
N LYS A 391 -6.90 -35.00 -13.42
CA LYS A 391 -8.07 -34.12 -13.26
C LYS A 391 -7.63 -32.68 -13.20
N ILE A 392 -8.27 -31.84 -13.98
CA ILE A 392 -8.16 -30.39 -13.82
C ILE A 392 -8.96 -30.00 -12.55
N VAL A 393 -8.31 -29.31 -11.63
CA VAL A 393 -8.95 -28.82 -10.41
C VAL A 393 -9.30 -27.35 -10.61
N PRO A 394 -10.57 -26.95 -10.47
CA PRO A 394 -10.95 -25.56 -10.63
C PRO A 394 -10.33 -24.71 -9.51
N ILE A 395 -9.71 -23.59 -9.89
CA ILE A 395 -9.18 -22.62 -8.94
C ILE A 395 -10.35 -21.82 -8.35
N SER A 396 -10.43 -21.74 -7.04
CA SER A 396 -11.52 -21.04 -6.34
C SER A 396 -11.58 -19.55 -6.71
N ALA A 397 -12.76 -18.96 -6.64
CA ALA A 397 -12.94 -17.52 -6.85
C ALA A 397 -12.13 -16.69 -5.84
N ASP A 398 -12.04 -17.15 -4.59
CA ASP A 398 -11.27 -16.50 -3.54
C ASP A 398 -9.76 -16.49 -3.85
N THR A 399 -9.22 -17.62 -4.32
CA THR A 399 -7.83 -17.70 -4.78
C THR A 399 -7.56 -16.75 -5.96
N LYS A 400 -8.49 -16.66 -6.94
CA LYS A 400 -8.37 -15.72 -8.05
C LYS A 400 -8.38 -14.26 -7.57
N ASN A 401 -9.25 -13.92 -6.66
CA ASN A 401 -9.37 -12.58 -6.08
C ASN A 401 -8.14 -12.22 -5.24
N LEU A 402 -7.57 -13.18 -4.52
CA LEU A 402 -6.40 -12.99 -3.67
C LEU A 402 -5.12 -12.85 -4.48
N LEU A 403 -4.88 -13.76 -5.43
CA LEU A 403 -3.64 -13.85 -6.19
C LEU A 403 -3.64 -12.99 -7.44
N ARG A 404 -4.81 -12.66 -8.00
CA ARG A 404 -4.97 -11.79 -9.19
C ARG A 404 -3.99 -12.11 -10.32
N PHE A 405 -3.79 -13.40 -10.59
CA PHE A 405 -2.94 -13.86 -11.68
C PHE A 405 -3.62 -13.63 -13.04
N ASP A 406 -2.81 -13.47 -14.08
CA ASP A 406 -3.30 -13.36 -15.45
C ASP A 406 -3.64 -14.73 -16.05
N GLU A 407 -2.83 -15.75 -15.73
CA GLU A 407 -3.06 -17.15 -16.13
C GLU A 407 -2.82 -18.06 -14.92
N GLY A 408 -3.74 -18.99 -14.68
CA GLY A 408 -3.62 -19.96 -13.60
C GLY A 408 -4.17 -21.31 -14.01
N LYS A 409 -3.42 -22.37 -13.69
CA LYS A 409 -3.79 -23.77 -13.95
C LYS A 409 -3.52 -24.59 -12.69
N GLN A 410 -4.41 -25.54 -12.42
CA GLN A 410 -4.26 -26.49 -11.30
C GLN A 410 -4.67 -27.88 -11.78
N GLY A 411 -3.85 -28.87 -11.45
CA GLY A 411 -4.11 -30.26 -11.80
C GLY A 411 -3.73 -31.22 -10.68
N ALA A 412 -4.38 -32.38 -10.64
CA ALA A 412 -4.07 -33.46 -9.72
C ALA A 412 -4.11 -34.81 -10.44
N TRP A 413 -3.20 -35.72 -10.09
CA TRP A 413 -3.13 -37.08 -10.63
C TRP A 413 -2.47 -38.05 -9.66
N ILE A 414 -2.57 -39.33 -9.97
CA ILE A 414 -1.87 -40.40 -9.27
C ILE A 414 -0.94 -41.04 -10.31
N ASP A 415 0.33 -41.20 -9.95
CA ASP A 415 1.27 -41.88 -10.82
C ASP A 415 1.22 -43.39 -10.63
N SER A 416 1.87 -44.13 -11.54
CA SER A 416 1.91 -45.60 -11.56
C SER A 416 2.51 -46.24 -10.30
N ASP A 417 3.36 -45.49 -9.57
CA ASP A 417 3.94 -45.90 -8.27
C ASP A 417 3.01 -45.65 -7.08
N GLY A 418 1.79 -45.15 -7.30
CA GLY A 418 0.81 -44.80 -6.27
C GLY A 418 1.04 -43.45 -5.58
N SER A 419 2.06 -42.69 -5.96
CA SER A 419 2.28 -41.34 -5.47
C SER A 419 1.17 -40.40 -5.96
N ARG A 420 0.74 -39.48 -5.07
CA ARG A 420 -0.29 -38.50 -5.37
C ARG A 420 0.36 -37.15 -5.66
N TRP A 421 -0.03 -36.58 -6.77
CA TRP A 421 0.51 -35.34 -7.28
C TRP A 421 -0.55 -34.26 -7.36
N GLN A 422 -0.16 -33.02 -7.03
CA GLN A 422 -0.93 -31.83 -7.29
C GLN A 422 0.03 -30.74 -7.75
N ALA A 423 -0.31 -30.06 -8.83
CA ALA A 423 0.51 -28.98 -9.36
C ALA A 423 -0.32 -27.72 -9.59
N PHE A 424 0.28 -26.60 -9.28
CA PHE A 424 -0.26 -25.26 -9.46
C PHE A 424 0.70 -24.48 -10.33
N TYR A 425 0.17 -23.79 -11.32
CA TYR A 425 0.93 -22.86 -12.14
C TYR A 425 0.21 -21.54 -12.21
N PHE A 426 0.91 -20.47 -11.87
CA PHE A 426 0.41 -19.10 -11.95
C PHE A 426 1.40 -18.23 -12.72
N ASN A 427 0.85 -17.33 -13.54
CA ASN A 427 1.62 -16.40 -14.34
C ASN A 427 1.06 -14.99 -14.22
N TRP A 428 1.91 -14.03 -13.88
CA TRP A 428 1.61 -12.61 -13.83
C TRP A 428 2.41 -11.90 -14.91
N ARG A 429 1.72 -11.10 -15.72
CA ARG A 429 2.37 -10.25 -16.73
C ARG A 429 3.26 -9.19 -16.08
N PRO A 430 4.24 -8.63 -16.81
CA PRO A 430 5.07 -7.55 -16.30
C PRO A 430 4.23 -6.39 -15.76
N GLY A 431 4.50 -5.97 -14.54
CA GLY A 431 3.76 -4.90 -13.88
C GLY A 431 4.21 -4.66 -12.45
N ARG A 432 3.78 -3.54 -11.85
CA ARG A 432 4.14 -3.15 -10.47
C ARG A 432 3.72 -4.16 -9.40
N VAL A 433 2.71 -4.95 -9.69
CA VAL A 433 2.04 -5.83 -8.72
C VAL A 433 2.51 -7.28 -8.83
N ALA A 434 3.08 -7.67 -9.97
CA ALA A 434 3.43 -9.05 -10.28
C ALA A 434 4.34 -9.68 -9.20
N GLY A 435 5.44 -9.01 -8.84
CA GLY A 435 6.36 -9.49 -7.80
C GLY A 435 5.71 -9.60 -6.43
N TYR A 436 4.89 -8.61 -6.04
CA TYR A 436 4.17 -8.60 -4.78
C TYR A 436 3.17 -9.77 -4.67
N LEU A 437 2.37 -9.99 -5.71
CA LEU A 437 1.36 -11.06 -5.71
C LEU A 437 1.98 -12.45 -5.74
N ALA A 438 3.05 -12.64 -6.52
CA ALA A 438 3.78 -13.89 -6.57
C ALA A 438 4.45 -14.25 -5.23
N LYS A 439 4.88 -13.25 -4.44
CA LYS A 439 5.47 -13.43 -3.10
C LYS A 439 4.44 -13.77 -2.02
N ARG A 440 3.19 -13.42 -2.21
CA ARG A 440 2.12 -13.74 -1.24
C ARG A 440 1.72 -15.20 -1.24
N HIS A 441 2.00 -15.92 -2.33
CA HIS A 441 1.69 -17.34 -2.44
C HIS A 441 2.94 -18.16 -2.13
N THR A 442 3.23 -18.35 -0.85
CA THR A 442 4.32 -19.21 -0.38
C THR A 442 3.77 -20.35 0.46
N PRO A 443 4.33 -21.57 0.32
CA PRO A 443 3.89 -22.73 1.10
C PRO A 443 3.98 -22.50 2.61
N GLU A 444 4.96 -21.72 3.06
CA GLU A 444 5.18 -21.39 4.48
C GLU A 444 4.02 -20.59 5.10
N ILE A 445 3.25 -19.88 4.28
CA ILE A 445 2.09 -19.09 4.73
C ILE A 445 0.80 -19.88 4.50
N CYS A 446 0.63 -20.45 3.30
CA CYS A 446 -0.63 -21.04 2.88
C CYS A 446 -0.92 -22.40 3.54
N LEU A 447 0.09 -23.25 3.70
CA LEU A 447 -0.13 -24.61 4.21
C LEU A 447 -0.33 -24.66 5.74
N PRO A 448 0.43 -23.91 6.57
CA PRO A 448 0.10 -23.82 7.99
C PRO A 448 -1.28 -23.21 8.27
N ALA A 449 -1.75 -22.29 7.41
CA ALA A 449 -3.11 -21.77 7.52
C ALA A 449 -4.19 -22.85 7.27
N THR A 450 -3.85 -23.95 6.60
CA THR A 450 -4.73 -25.12 6.41
C THR A 450 -4.49 -26.25 7.42
N GLY A 451 -3.76 -25.99 8.53
CA GLY A 451 -3.53 -26.97 9.60
C GLY A 451 -2.36 -27.93 9.34
N ARG A 452 -1.52 -27.67 8.36
CA ARG A 452 -0.35 -28.51 8.08
C ARG A 452 0.88 -27.95 8.78
N GLU A 453 1.54 -28.79 9.57
CA GLU A 453 2.73 -28.38 10.30
C GLU A 453 3.97 -28.42 9.39
N LEU A 454 4.77 -27.34 9.39
CA LEU A 454 6.05 -27.31 8.68
C LEU A 454 7.09 -28.13 9.47
N LEU A 455 7.49 -29.26 8.93
CA LEU A 455 8.49 -30.14 9.56
C LEU A 455 9.92 -29.78 9.14
N SER A 456 10.13 -29.34 7.90
CA SER A 456 11.45 -28.95 7.37
C SER A 456 11.32 -28.03 6.15
N GLY A 457 12.30 -27.15 5.96
CA GLY A 457 12.44 -26.26 4.80
C GLY A 457 12.55 -24.78 5.17
N PRO A 458 12.76 -23.88 4.20
CA PRO A 458 13.04 -24.19 2.79
C PRO A 458 14.47 -24.71 2.54
N LYS A 459 14.60 -25.73 1.73
CA LYS A 459 15.88 -26.15 1.12
C LYS A 459 15.81 -25.79 -0.37
N LEU A 460 16.81 -25.08 -0.84
CA LEU A 460 16.89 -24.67 -2.24
C LEU A 460 17.72 -25.68 -3.03
N THR A 461 17.14 -26.16 -4.15
CA THR A 461 17.78 -27.09 -5.07
C THR A 461 17.58 -26.60 -6.50
N LEU A 462 18.63 -26.60 -7.31
CA LEU A 462 18.52 -26.31 -8.74
C LEU A 462 18.16 -27.60 -9.47
N MET A 463 17.00 -27.60 -10.12
CA MET A 463 16.55 -28.71 -10.98
C MET A 463 16.70 -28.31 -12.44
N ASN A 464 17.57 -29.02 -13.15
CA ASN A 464 17.80 -28.78 -14.57
C ASN A 464 16.70 -29.49 -15.40
N VAL A 465 16.00 -28.72 -16.20
CA VAL A 465 15.00 -29.20 -17.15
C VAL A 465 15.45 -28.73 -18.54
N LYS A 466 15.91 -29.64 -19.37
CA LYS A 466 16.55 -29.32 -20.65
C LYS A 466 17.69 -28.30 -20.39
N ASP A 467 17.62 -27.12 -20.98
CA ASP A 467 18.62 -26.05 -20.85
C ASP A 467 18.25 -25.00 -19.79
N VAL A 468 17.24 -25.24 -18.96
CA VAL A 468 16.76 -24.28 -17.95
C VAL A 468 16.97 -24.84 -16.55
N ALA A 469 17.71 -24.12 -15.71
CA ALA A 469 17.88 -24.44 -14.30
C ALA A 469 16.76 -23.76 -13.50
N LEU A 470 15.81 -24.54 -12.99
CA LEU A 470 14.69 -24.07 -12.18
C LEU A 470 15.07 -24.07 -10.69
N PRO A 471 15.05 -22.92 -10.00
CA PRO A 471 15.32 -22.83 -8.56
C PRO A 471 14.09 -23.33 -7.79
N MET A 472 14.13 -24.56 -7.31
CA MET A 472 13.07 -25.18 -6.53
C MET A 472 13.34 -25.06 -5.03
N ARG A 473 12.42 -24.48 -4.28
CA ARG A 473 12.42 -24.51 -2.82
C ARG A 473 11.59 -25.69 -2.35
N SER A 474 12.20 -26.62 -1.61
CA SER A 474 11.52 -27.78 -1.08
C SER A 474 11.18 -27.63 0.40
N TYR A 475 9.99 -28.08 0.75
CA TYR A 475 9.42 -28.06 2.10
C TYR A 475 8.84 -29.42 2.42
N VAL A 476 8.84 -29.76 3.71
CA VAL A 476 8.18 -30.97 4.23
C VAL A 476 7.12 -30.55 5.24
N PHE A 477 5.88 -30.94 5.00
CA PHE A 477 4.77 -30.69 5.91
C PHE A 477 4.19 -31.99 6.45
N GLY A 478 3.82 -31.98 7.75
CA GLY A 478 3.10 -33.08 8.38
C GLY A 478 1.61 -33.04 8.03
N THR A 479 1.04 -34.21 7.77
CA THR A 479 -0.43 -34.41 7.66
C THR A 479 -0.80 -35.71 8.36
N GLU A 480 -2.09 -35.88 8.67
CA GLU A 480 -2.61 -37.14 9.26
C GLU A 480 -2.33 -38.37 8.37
N GLY A 481 -2.20 -38.19 7.06
CA GLY A 481 -1.89 -39.23 6.08
C GLY A 481 -0.39 -39.43 5.82
N GLY A 482 0.49 -38.86 6.63
CA GLY A 482 1.94 -38.87 6.47
C GLY A 482 2.51 -37.56 5.89
N PRO A 483 3.82 -37.50 5.63
CA PRO A 483 4.45 -36.29 5.13
C PRO A 483 4.04 -35.99 3.68
N ILE A 484 3.89 -34.71 3.38
CA ILE A 484 3.80 -34.19 2.02
C ILE A 484 5.04 -33.34 1.73
N TYR A 485 5.52 -33.43 0.51
CA TYR A 485 6.66 -32.67 0.03
C TYR A 485 6.17 -31.63 -0.96
N VAL A 486 6.58 -30.38 -0.75
CA VAL A 486 6.16 -29.25 -1.59
C VAL A 486 7.39 -28.65 -2.22
N PHE A 487 7.36 -28.49 -3.54
CA PHE A 487 8.42 -27.90 -4.33
C PHE A 487 7.87 -26.67 -5.03
N GLN A 488 8.44 -25.50 -4.75
CA GLN A 488 8.00 -24.25 -5.35
C GLN A 488 9.14 -23.59 -6.13
N CYS A 489 8.90 -23.35 -7.41
CA CYS A 489 9.72 -22.49 -8.26
C CYS A 489 9.06 -21.12 -8.39
N ARG A 490 9.78 -20.06 -8.06
CA ARG A 490 9.39 -18.71 -8.44
C ARG A 490 10.37 -18.21 -9.48
N TRP A 491 9.86 -17.86 -10.64
CA TRP A 491 10.63 -17.44 -11.79
C TRP A 491 10.30 -16.01 -12.17
N GLU A 492 11.33 -15.18 -12.31
CA GLU A 492 11.21 -13.82 -12.79
C GLU A 492 11.48 -13.76 -14.30
N GLY A 493 10.59 -13.13 -15.07
CA GLY A 493 10.75 -12.98 -16.50
C GLY A 493 12.05 -12.26 -16.87
N GLY A 494 12.77 -12.75 -17.89
CA GLY A 494 14.05 -12.21 -18.31
C GLY A 494 15.24 -12.65 -17.45
N ALA A 495 15.08 -13.63 -16.54
CA ALA A 495 16.21 -14.27 -15.88
C ALA A 495 17.06 -15.04 -16.91
N ALA A 496 18.38 -14.84 -16.87
CA ALA A 496 19.29 -15.63 -17.71
C ALA A 496 19.16 -17.13 -17.39
N ARG A 497 19.52 -18.02 -18.35
CA ARG A 497 19.43 -19.49 -18.19
C ARG A 497 19.98 -20.02 -16.86
N ASN A 498 20.96 -19.34 -16.28
CA ASN A 498 21.63 -19.70 -15.04
C ASN A 498 21.47 -18.65 -13.93
N ALA A 499 20.55 -17.69 -14.10
CA ALA A 499 20.34 -16.67 -13.09
C ALA A 499 19.54 -17.25 -11.93
N TYR A 500 20.28 -17.71 -10.98
CA TYR A 500 19.84 -18.04 -9.65
C TYR A 500 19.24 -16.80 -8.98
N VAL A 501 17.98 -16.87 -8.60
CA VAL A 501 17.41 -15.85 -7.72
C VAL A 501 17.86 -16.18 -6.31
N GLU A 502 19.09 -15.76 -5.98
CA GLU A 502 19.61 -15.79 -4.64
C GLU A 502 18.64 -15.05 -3.71
N GLU A 503 18.51 -15.55 -2.48
CA GLU A 503 17.64 -15.01 -1.45
C GLU A 503 17.52 -13.48 -1.48
N GLU A 504 16.33 -13.01 -1.77
CA GLU A 504 15.98 -11.56 -1.86
C GLU A 504 16.16 -10.80 -0.53
N SER A 505 16.54 -11.46 0.54
CA SER A 505 16.70 -10.87 1.87
C SER A 505 17.99 -10.05 2.04
N SER A 506 18.96 -10.19 1.17
CA SER A 506 20.19 -9.39 1.25
C SER A 506 19.97 -8.00 0.63
N ARG A 507 20.20 -6.96 1.44
CA ARG A 507 20.18 -5.54 0.99
C ARG A 507 21.11 -5.30 -0.21
N PHE A 508 22.17 -6.08 -0.34
CA PHE A 508 23.12 -6.05 -1.46
C PHE A 508 22.48 -6.54 -2.76
N ASN A 509 21.57 -7.50 -2.71
CA ASN A 509 20.89 -8.03 -3.90
C ASN A 509 19.88 -7.04 -4.47
N LEU A 510 19.27 -6.17 -3.63
CA LEU A 510 18.42 -5.07 -4.09
C LEU A 510 19.23 -4.05 -4.90
N ILE A 511 20.40 -3.64 -4.39
CA ILE A 511 21.29 -2.71 -5.09
C ILE A 511 21.79 -3.34 -6.39
N ARG A 512 22.19 -4.61 -6.36
CA ARG A 512 22.62 -5.36 -7.55
C ARG A 512 21.49 -5.45 -8.60
N GLY A 513 20.21 -5.61 -8.15
CA GLY A 513 19.04 -5.60 -9.03
C GLY A 513 18.88 -4.29 -9.79
N ILE A 514 19.10 -3.15 -9.12
CA ILE A 514 19.05 -1.82 -9.74
C ILE A 514 20.16 -1.69 -10.80
N TRP A 515 21.39 -2.07 -10.47
CA TRP A 515 22.53 -2.02 -11.39
C TRP A 515 22.37 -3.00 -12.56
N ALA A 516 21.70 -4.13 -12.34
CA ALA A 516 21.39 -5.11 -13.39
C ALA A 516 20.15 -4.75 -14.22
N GLY A 517 19.52 -3.57 -13.99
CA GLY A 517 18.33 -3.12 -14.73
C GLY A 517 17.11 -4.02 -14.58
N ARG A 518 17.01 -4.73 -13.46
CA ARG A 518 15.85 -5.59 -13.19
C ARG A 518 14.65 -4.71 -12.85
N GLY A 519 13.90 -4.35 -13.89
CA GLY A 519 12.67 -3.59 -13.79
C GLY A 519 11.45 -4.45 -13.44
N LYS A 520 10.26 -3.95 -13.75
CA LYS A 520 8.94 -4.55 -13.50
C LYS A 520 8.71 -5.80 -14.36
N LYS A 521 9.30 -6.92 -13.99
CA LYS A 521 9.24 -8.17 -14.76
C LYS A 521 8.03 -9.01 -14.41
N GLY A 522 7.56 -9.81 -15.37
CA GLY A 522 6.54 -10.83 -15.13
C GLY A 522 7.05 -11.90 -14.17
N GLN A 523 6.14 -12.52 -13.47
CA GLN A 523 6.44 -13.58 -12.49
C GLN A 523 5.71 -14.86 -12.90
N LYS A 524 6.38 -16.00 -12.72
CA LYS A 524 5.77 -17.33 -12.84
C LYS A 524 6.01 -18.09 -11.54
N VAL A 525 4.99 -18.75 -11.05
CA VAL A 525 5.09 -19.67 -9.91
C VAL A 525 4.63 -21.04 -10.34
N LEU A 526 5.49 -22.02 -10.14
CA LEU A 526 5.16 -23.44 -10.27
C LEU A 526 5.32 -24.07 -8.89
N GLU A 527 4.23 -24.62 -8.36
CA GLU A 527 4.23 -25.35 -7.10
C GLU A 527 3.79 -26.78 -7.35
N ILE A 528 4.55 -27.73 -6.87
CA ILE A 528 4.29 -29.17 -6.99
C ILE A 528 4.22 -29.76 -5.59
N VAL A 529 3.11 -30.44 -5.31
CA VAL A 529 2.89 -31.19 -4.06
C VAL A 529 2.90 -32.68 -4.39
N ILE A 530 3.71 -33.43 -3.68
CA ILE A 530 3.77 -34.90 -3.78
C ILE A 530 3.50 -35.51 -2.40
N ALA A 531 2.65 -36.52 -2.38
CA ALA A 531 2.31 -37.29 -1.18
C ALA A 531 2.47 -38.78 -1.41
N ARG A 532 2.51 -39.57 -0.34
CA ARG A 532 2.74 -41.02 -0.35
C ARG A 532 4.12 -41.41 -0.86
N VAL A 533 5.12 -40.62 -0.50
CA VAL A 533 6.53 -40.90 -0.70
C VAL A 533 7.20 -40.92 0.68
N ASN A 534 8.08 -41.90 0.92
CA ASN A 534 8.60 -42.14 2.26
C ASN A 534 9.81 -41.28 2.64
N ARG A 535 10.58 -40.81 1.66
CA ARG A 535 11.85 -40.08 1.90
C ARG A 535 11.93 -38.81 1.04
N PRO A 536 12.53 -37.74 1.58
CA PRO A 536 12.70 -36.48 0.84
C PRO A 536 13.48 -36.64 -0.47
N GLU A 537 14.51 -37.48 -0.49
CA GLU A 537 15.37 -37.69 -1.65
C GLU A 537 14.61 -38.39 -2.78
N GLN A 538 13.69 -39.31 -2.43
CA GLN A 538 12.81 -39.96 -3.41
C GLN A 538 11.81 -38.96 -4.00
N ALA A 539 11.26 -38.06 -3.18
CA ALA A 539 10.38 -37.00 -3.64
C ALA A 539 11.12 -36.03 -4.57
N GLU A 540 12.34 -35.63 -4.23
CA GLU A 540 13.20 -34.75 -5.04
C GLU A 540 13.50 -35.39 -6.41
N ALA A 541 13.89 -36.66 -6.44
CA ALA A 541 14.15 -37.41 -7.68
C ALA A 541 12.88 -37.61 -8.52
N ALA A 542 11.72 -37.84 -7.88
CA ALA A 542 10.44 -37.98 -8.58
C ALA A 542 10.02 -36.65 -9.22
N VAL A 543 10.16 -35.54 -8.49
CA VAL A 543 9.84 -34.19 -9.00
C VAL A 543 10.76 -33.82 -10.15
N ALA A 544 12.06 -34.12 -10.09
CA ALA A 544 13.00 -33.86 -11.18
C ALA A 544 12.55 -34.57 -12.48
N ARG A 545 12.20 -35.85 -12.40
CA ARG A 545 11.68 -36.62 -13.57
C ARG A 545 10.35 -36.05 -14.09
N GLN A 546 9.48 -35.63 -13.19
CA GLN A 546 8.17 -35.09 -13.57
C GLN A 546 8.27 -33.70 -14.20
N LEU A 547 9.21 -32.88 -13.76
CA LEU A 547 9.49 -31.57 -14.34
C LEU A 547 9.88 -31.65 -15.82
N GLU A 548 10.63 -32.67 -16.23
CA GLU A 548 10.99 -32.88 -17.64
C GLU A 548 9.77 -33.09 -18.55
N LYS A 549 8.68 -33.64 -17.99
CA LYS A 549 7.42 -33.83 -18.69
C LYS A 549 6.49 -32.62 -18.63
N LEU A 550 6.47 -31.95 -17.47
CA LEU A 550 5.57 -30.83 -17.21
C LEU A 550 6.05 -29.50 -17.83
N VAL A 551 7.37 -29.31 -17.90
CA VAL A 551 7.92 -28.02 -18.35
C VAL A 551 8.29 -28.09 -19.83
N VAL A 552 7.64 -27.23 -20.60
CA VAL A 552 7.95 -27.04 -22.02
C VAL A 552 8.74 -25.74 -22.17
N VAL A 553 9.94 -25.86 -22.70
CA VAL A 553 10.81 -24.73 -23.03
C VAL A 553 10.57 -24.38 -24.49
N GLU A 554 10.19 -23.13 -24.77
CA GLU A 554 10.04 -22.64 -26.13
C GLU A 554 11.44 -22.44 -26.72
N GLU A 555 11.72 -23.07 -27.86
CA GLU A 555 12.91 -22.79 -28.67
C GLU A 555 12.85 -21.34 -29.15
N GLN A 556 13.93 -20.56 -28.94
CA GLN A 556 14.02 -19.17 -29.37
C GLN A 556 14.34 -19.04 -30.84
#